data_12b925b0681ad7c5853f6a5674b2a644
#
_entry.id   12b925b0681ad7c5853f6a5674b2a644
#
_cell.length_a   1.000
_cell.length_b   1.000
_cell.length_c   1.000
_cell.angle_alpha   90.00
_cell.angle_beta   90.00
_cell.angle_gamma   90.00
#
_symmetry.space_group_name_H-M   'P 1'
#
loop_
_entity.id
_entity.type
_entity.pdbx_description
1 polymer ?
#
loop_
_entity_poly.entity_id
_entity_poly.type
_entity_poly.pdbx_seq_one_letter_code
_entity_poly.pdbx_strand_id
1 'polypeptide(L)'
;MSGSRALSLSLVGLAAVGVVLTGCSSDDGESGKSAPGGKGGAAVSKGGKGSAKLAYSGGASGEVVIESVGCAVMGGKLTAVTAPDSADSGAPAKPSFTAVLSGDKTMSTLTTKDGTGYVQSAGSGVSGFKSGDTWVVNVDGLTLGPTDLSGEPITVDGTITCGSVAGA
;
A
#
# COMPACT_ATOMS: atom_id res chain seq x y z
N MET A 1 22.96 46.25 15.50
CA MET A 1 22.06 46.92 14.53
C MET A 1 20.78 46.10 14.50
N SER A 2 19.76 46.68 15.14
CA SER A 2 18.43 46.12 15.30
C SER A 2 17.66 46.21 13.99
N GLY A 3 16.87 45.17 13.68
CA GLY A 3 15.92 45.15 12.55
C GLY A 3 14.73 44.26 12.86
N SER A 4 13.86 44.77 13.73
CA SER A 4 12.50 44.24 13.91
C SER A 4 11.69 44.51 12.65
N ARG A 5 10.99 43.51 12.16
CA ARG A 5 9.83 43.68 11.27
C ARG A 5 8.64 42.90 11.78
N ALA A 6 7.64 43.67 12.09
CA ALA A 6 6.38 43.29 12.68
C ALA A 6 5.40 42.77 11.62
N LEU A 7 4.55 41.87 12.08
CA LEU A 7 3.12 41.65 11.86
C LEU A 7 2.49 41.92 10.50
N SER A 8 1.80 40.90 9.98
CA SER A 8 0.47 41.07 9.44
C SER A 8 -0.37 39.82 9.71
N LEU A 9 -1.32 39.93 10.62
CA LEU A 9 -2.48 39.08 10.78
C LEU A 9 -3.42 39.35 9.59
N SER A 10 -3.86 38.30 8.92
CA SER A 10 -5.05 38.36 8.07
C SER A 10 -5.98 37.21 8.47
N LEU A 11 -7.01 37.58 9.17
CA LEU A 11 -8.19 36.81 9.50
C LEU A 11 -9.20 37.01 8.37
N VAL A 12 -9.63 35.97 7.67
CA VAL A 12 -10.89 35.87 6.89
C VAL A 12 -11.07 34.37 6.63
N GLY A 13 -12.13 33.67 6.89
CA GLY A 13 -13.51 33.84 6.95
C GLY A 13 -14.10 32.43 6.95
N LEU A 14 -14.98 32.12 7.86
CA LEU A 14 -15.79 30.90 7.95
C LEU A 14 -16.65 30.74 6.70
N ALA A 15 -16.65 29.54 6.10
CA ALA A 15 -17.77 29.04 5.32
C ALA A 15 -18.10 27.61 5.76
N ALA A 16 -19.13 27.49 6.57
CA ALA A 16 -19.75 26.23 6.93
C ALA A 16 -20.61 25.76 5.76
N VAL A 17 -20.23 24.63 5.14
CA VAL A 17 -21.11 23.90 4.22
C VAL A 17 -21.57 22.65 4.95
N GLY A 18 -22.82 22.68 5.41
CA GLY A 18 -23.51 21.55 5.97
C GLY A 18 -23.85 20.53 4.89
N VAL A 19 -23.33 19.32 5.00
CA VAL A 19 -23.77 18.15 4.23
C VAL A 19 -24.74 17.36 5.09
N VAL A 20 -26.01 17.40 4.70
CA VAL A 20 -27.10 16.59 5.26
C VAL A 20 -26.94 15.17 4.71
N LEU A 21 -26.56 14.24 5.58
CA LEU A 21 -26.60 12.81 5.30
C LEU A 21 -27.97 12.27 5.71
N THR A 22 -28.87 12.15 4.76
CA THR A 22 -30.14 11.43 4.93
C THR A 22 -29.94 9.96 4.67
N GLY A 23 -30.10 9.13 5.68
CA GLY A 23 -30.93 7.95 5.78
C GLY A 23 -30.68 6.80 4.82
N CYS A 24 -30.07 5.73 5.33
CA CYS A 24 -30.34 4.36 4.83
C CYS A 24 -31.48 3.78 5.67
N SER A 25 -32.63 3.67 5.07
CA SER A 25 -33.70 2.79 5.54
C SER A 25 -33.56 1.44 4.86
N SER A 26 -33.54 0.41 5.69
CA SER A 26 -33.76 -0.99 5.26
C SER A 26 -35.24 -1.12 4.83
N ASP A 27 -35.46 -1.71 3.68
CA ASP A 27 -36.75 -2.37 3.42
C ASP A 27 -36.58 -3.52 2.46
N ASP A 28 -37.18 -4.66 2.82
CA ASP A 28 -37.25 -5.90 2.08
C ASP A 28 -38.23 -5.76 0.91
N GLY A 29 -37.95 -6.50 -0.20
CA GLY A 29 -39.02 -6.80 -1.12
C GLY A 29 -38.74 -6.67 -2.59
N GLU A 30 -38.51 -7.85 -3.21
CA GLU A 30 -39.10 -8.32 -4.47
C GLU A 30 -38.84 -7.62 -5.83
N SER A 31 -38.24 -8.42 -6.69
CA SER A 31 -38.44 -8.56 -8.16
C SER A 31 -38.55 -7.32 -9.04
N GLY A 32 -37.60 -7.19 -9.95
CA GLY A 32 -37.96 -6.61 -11.24
C GLY A 32 -36.91 -5.88 -12.03
N LYS A 33 -36.33 -6.52 -13.05
CA LYS A 33 -35.91 -5.99 -14.34
C LYS A 33 -34.65 -5.12 -14.42
N SER A 34 -33.66 -5.72 -15.02
CA SER A 34 -32.56 -5.24 -15.89
C SER A 34 -32.54 -3.75 -16.26
N ALA A 35 -31.40 -3.11 -15.95
CA ALA A 35 -30.81 -2.07 -16.79
C ALA A 35 -29.28 -2.18 -16.75
N PRO A 36 -28.56 -2.05 -17.88
CA PRO A 36 -27.13 -2.24 -17.96
C PRO A 36 -26.41 -0.95 -17.58
N GLY A 37 -25.77 -0.95 -16.43
CA GLY A 37 -24.90 0.13 -15.97
C GLY A 37 -23.60 -0.46 -15.46
N GLY A 38 -22.66 -0.75 -16.37
CA GLY A 38 -21.36 -1.26 -16.04
C GLY A 38 -20.57 -0.26 -15.18
N LYS A 39 -20.38 -0.59 -13.91
CA LYS A 39 -19.22 -0.17 -13.13
C LYS A 39 -18.49 -1.45 -12.80
N GLY A 40 -17.41 -1.69 -13.54
CA GLY A 40 -16.45 -2.74 -13.25
C GLY A 40 -15.84 -2.51 -11.87
N GLY A 41 -16.51 -3.01 -10.85
CA GLY A 41 -15.89 -3.25 -9.56
C GLY A 41 -14.93 -4.41 -9.79
N ALA A 42 -13.64 -4.14 -9.69
CA ALA A 42 -12.63 -5.19 -9.71
C ALA A 42 -13.00 -6.24 -8.66
N ALA A 43 -13.21 -7.47 -9.10
CA ALA A 43 -13.53 -8.57 -8.19
C ALA A 43 -12.34 -8.77 -7.25
N VAL A 44 -12.55 -8.54 -5.96
CA VAL A 44 -11.56 -8.86 -4.93
C VAL A 44 -11.72 -10.34 -4.58
N SER A 45 -10.80 -11.16 -5.03
CA SER A 45 -10.67 -12.54 -4.58
C SER A 45 -10.25 -12.55 -3.11
N LYS A 46 -11.15 -12.86 -2.21
CA LYS A 46 -10.82 -13.12 -0.80
C LYS A 46 -10.19 -14.51 -0.69
N GLY A 47 -8.88 -14.59 -0.89
CA GLY A 47 -8.03 -15.66 -0.40
C GLY A 47 -7.77 -15.48 1.09
N GLY A 48 -6.90 -16.29 1.69
CA GLY A 48 -6.41 -16.09 3.07
C GLY A 48 -5.75 -14.72 3.24
N LYS A 49 -5.34 -14.39 4.48
CA LYS A 49 -4.77 -13.06 4.79
C LYS A 49 -3.46 -12.74 4.03
N GLY A 50 -2.80 -13.74 3.42
CA GLY A 50 -1.49 -13.59 2.81
C GLY A 50 -0.38 -13.43 3.85
N SER A 51 0.85 -13.34 3.40
CA SER A 51 2.00 -13.12 4.27
C SER A 51 3.17 -12.48 3.51
N ALA A 52 3.93 -11.64 4.18
CA ALA A 52 5.21 -11.14 3.70
C ALA A 52 6.31 -11.53 4.69
N LYS A 53 7.40 -12.10 4.18
CA LYS A 53 8.60 -12.42 4.93
C LYS A 53 9.79 -11.83 4.20
N LEU A 54 10.35 -10.76 4.76
CA LEU A 54 11.41 -9.98 4.15
C LEU A 54 12.58 -9.86 5.13
N ALA A 55 13.77 -10.23 4.67
CA ALA A 55 15.02 -9.95 5.37
C ALA A 55 15.65 -8.70 4.80
N TYR A 56 16.34 -7.91 5.62
CA TYR A 56 17.11 -6.76 5.16
C TYR A 56 18.48 -6.70 5.81
N SER A 57 19.45 -6.18 5.06
CA SER A 57 20.85 -6.08 5.48
C SER A 57 21.51 -4.84 4.89
N GLY A 58 22.64 -4.40 5.43
CA GLY A 58 23.39 -3.21 5.02
C GLY A 58 23.45 -2.18 6.15
N GLY A 59 23.00 -0.96 5.94
CA GLY A 59 22.99 0.09 6.96
C GLY A 59 22.23 -0.27 8.24
N ALA A 60 21.27 -1.19 8.12
CA ALA A 60 20.61 -1.90 9.21
C ALA A 60 20.35 -3.35 8.79
N SER A 61 20.07 -4.23 9.75
CA SER A 61 19.74 -5.62 9.45
C SER A 61 18.60 -6.14 10.33
N GLY A 62 17.79 -7.04 9.76
CA GLY A 62 16.67 -7.63 10.48
C GLY A 62 15.71 -8.38 9.58
N GLU A 63 14.58 -8.71 10.14
CA GLU A 63 13.47 -9.40 9.45
C GLU A 63 12.14 -8.69 9.71
N VAL A 64 11.34 -8.59 8.68
CA VAL A 64 9.97 -8.09 8.70
C VAL A 64 9.04 -9.23 8.33
N VAL A 65 8.10 -9.55 9.23
CA VAL A 65 7.02 -10.52 8.99
C VAL A 65 5.69 -9.81 9.15
N ILE A 66 4.84 -9.91 8.12
CA ILE A 66 3.51 -9.29 8.07
C ILE A 66 2.51 -10.36 7.62
N GLU A 67 1.41 -10.54 8.35
CA GLU A 67 0.43 -11.61 8.13
C GLU A 67 -0.83 -11.17 7.39
N SER A 68 -0.74 -10.07 6.66
CA SER A 68 -1.84 -9.54 5.86
C SER A 68 -1.27 -8.86 4.62
N VAL A 69 -1.69 -9.26 3.42
CA VAL A 69 -1.15 -8.73 2.16
C VAL A 69 -2.24 -8.56 1.13
N GLY A 70 -2.36 -7.35 0.60
CA GLY A 70 -3.15 -7.01 -0.56
C GLY A 70 -2.28 -6.83 -1.81
N CYS A 71 -2.76 -7.33 -2.94
CA CYS A 71 -2.11 -7.16 -4.24
C CYS A 71 -3.09 -6.58 -5.26
N ALA A 72 -2.58 -5.81 -6.20
CA ALA A 72 -3.34 -5.37 -7.37
C ALA A 72 -2.72 -5.95 -8.64
N VAL A 73 -3.60 -6.40 -9.54
CA VAL A 73 -3.24 -7.01 -10.82
C VAL A 73 -3.99 -6.31 -11.93
N MET A 74 -3.32 -5.98 -13.02
CA MET A 74 -3.93 -5.39 -14.20
C MET A 74 -3.38 -6.07 -15.45
N GLY A 75 -4.29 -6.56 -16.31
CA GLY A 75 -3.91 -7.26 -17.53
C GLY A 75 -3.03 -8.51 -17.28
N GLY A 76 -3.27 -9.23 -16.18
CA GLY A 76 -2.50 -10.41 -15.81
C GLY A 76 -1.09 -10.12 -15.29
N LYS A 77 -0.80 -8.87 -14.91
CA LYS A 77 0.48 -8.45 -14.33
C LYS A 77 0.28 -7.83 -12.96
N LEU A 78 1.17 -8.11 -12.04
CA LEU A 78 1.20 -7.46 -10.74
C LEU A 78 1.52 -5.96 -10.92
N THR A 79 0.72 -5.09 -10.31
CA THR A 79 0.88 -3.63 -10.38
C THR A 79 1.11 -2.98 -9.01
N ALA A 80 0.63 -3.62 -7.94
CA ALA A 80 0.93 -3.14 -6.60
C ALA A 80 0.88 -4.25 -5.56
N VAL A 81 1.58 -4.04 -4.46
CA VAL A 81 1.59 -4.86 -3.24
C VAL A 81 1.51 -3.94 -2.04
N THR A 82 0.68 -4.29 -1.07
CA THR A 82 0.55 -3.60 0.21
C THR A 82 0.57 -4.61 1.34
N ALA A 83 1.49 -4.49 2.24
CA ALA A 83 1.61 -5.30 3.44
C ALA A 83 1.81 -4.36 4.65
N PRO A 84 0.89 -4.30 5.62
CA PRO A 84 -0.37 -5.04 5.66
C PRO A 84 -1.36 -4.60 4.57
N ASP A 85 -2.35 -5.46 4.27
CA ASP A 85 -3.41 -5.14 3.33
C ASP A 85 -4.17 -3.89 3.80
N SER A 86 -4.35 -2.94 2.91
CA SER A 86 -5.07 -1.68 3.20
C SER A 86 -6.55 -1.91 3.58
N ALA A 87 -7.13 -3.05 3.22
CA ALA A 87 -8.48 -3.44 3.62
C ALA A 87 -8.53 -4.07 5.02
N ASP A 88 -7.40 -4.42 5.62
CA ASP A 88 -7.32 -4.98 6.97
C ASP A 88 -7.14 -3.87 8.02
N SER A 89 -8.25 -3.28 8.44
CA SER A 89 -8.26 -2.20 9.44
C SER A 89 -7.77 -2.62 10.82
N GLY A 90 -7.63 -3.91 11.08
CA GLY A 90 -7.09 -4.45 12.33
C GLY A 90 -5.60 -4.71 12.30
N ALA A 91 -4.96 -4.60 11.14
CA ALA A 91 -3.53 -4.81 11.03
C ALA A 91 -2.73 -3.66 11.66
N PRO A 92 -1.59 -3.95 12.32
CA PRO A 92 -0.70 -2.92 12.84
C PRO A 92 -0.10 -2.11 11.69
N ALA A 93 0.03 -0.79 11.86
CA ALA A 93 0.63 0.09 10.86
C ALA A 93 2.13 -0.18 10.62
N LYS A 94 2.77 -0.91 11.52
CA LYS A 94 4.20 -1.26 11.48
C LYS A 94 4.42 -2.69 11.95
N PRO A 95 5.30 -3.45 11.30
CA PRO A 95 6.04 -3.09 10.09
C PRO A 95 5.15 -3.00 8.85
N SER A 96 5.63 -2.34 7.80
CA SER A 96 4.88 -2.25 6.53
C SER A 96 5.80 -2.30 5.31
N PHE A 97 5.29 -2.84 4.22
CA PHE A 97 5.94 -2.85 2.92
C PHE A 97 4.93 -2.48 1.85
N THR A 98 5.32 -1.61 0.92
CA THR A 98 4.51 -1.25 -0.24
C THR A 98 5.40 -1.24 -1.47
N ALA A 99 4.90 -1.78 -2.58
CA ALA A 99 5.55 -1.67 -3.88
C ALA A 99 4.52 -1.35 -4.96
N VAL A 100 4.86 -0.44 -5.85
CA VAL A 100 4.10 -0.11 -7.07
C VAL A 100 4.99 -0.40 -8.26
N LEU A 101 4.49 -1.23 -9.18
CA LEU A 101 5.21 -1.70 -10.36
C LEU A 101 4.67 -0.99 -11.61
N SER A 102 5.56 -0.41 -12.40
CA SER A 102 5.22 0.25 -13.67
C SER A 102 6.22 -0.17 -14.74
N GLY A 103 5.86 -1.18 -15.53
CA GLY A 103 6.79 -1.83 -16.44
C GLY A 103 7.96 -2.47 -15.68
N ASP A 104 9.17 -2.09 -16.02
CA ASP A 104 10.40 -2.61 -15.39
C ASP A 104 10.84 -1.79 -14.16
N LYS A 105 10.05 -0.80 -13.78
CA LYS A 105 10.36 0.08 -12.64
C LYS A 105 9.47 -0.23 -11.46
N THR A 106 10.07 -0.16 -10.28
CA THR A 106 9.37 -0.33 -9.01
C THR A 106 9.62 0.87 -8.12
N MET A 107 8.59 1.36 -7.48
CA MET A 107 8.68 2.27 -6.34
C MET A 107 8.32 1.48 -5.09
N SER A 108 9.21 1.43 -4.12
CA SER A 108 9.02 0.61 -2.93
C SER A 108 9.30 1.40 -1.65
N THR A 109 8.56 1.07 -0.60
CA THR A 109 8.80 1.56 0.75
C THR A 109 8.80 0.40 1.74
N LEU A 110 9.66 0.48 2.73
CA LEU A 110 9.70 -0.43 3.87
C LEU A 110 9.71 0.40 5.15
N THR A 111 8.84 0.09 6.08
CA THR A 111 8.90 0.61 7.45
C THR A 111 9.14 -0.57 8.38
N THR A 112 10.16 -0.50 9.18
CA THR A 112 10.53 -1.54 10.15
C THR A 112 9.67 -1.47 11.41
N LYS A 113 9.80 -2.44 12.32
CA LYS A 113 9.01 -2.51 13.57
C LYS A 113 9.24 -1.30 14.49
N ASP A 114 10.46 -0.79 14.52
CA ASP A 114 10.85 0.42 15.27
C ASP A 114 10.40 1.72 14.60
N GLY A 115 9.92 1.63 13.35
CA GLY A 115 9.38 2.76 12.60
C GLY A 115 10.39 3.45 11.70
N THR A 116 11.59 2.92 11.54
CA THR A 116 12.55 3.42 10.56
C THR A 116 12.02 3.19 9.14
N GLY A 117 11.98 4.24 8.35
CA GLY A 117 11.48 4.21 6.96
C GLY A 117 12.60 4.15 5.94
N TYR A 118 12.37 3.36 4.89
CA TYR A 118 13.26 3.23 3.73
C TYR A 118 12.47 3.35 2.45
N VAL A 119 13.06 3.93 1.41
CA VAL A 119 12.37 4.20 0.13
C VAL A 119 13.30 3.95 -1.06
N GLN A 120 12.70 3.45 -2.14
CA GLN A 120 13.29 3.43 -3.47
C GLN A 120 12.36 4.19 -4.43
N SER A 121 12.86 5.23 -5.06
CA SER A 121 12.07 6.06 -5.98
C SER A 121 11.96 5.47 -7.39
N ALA A 122 12.94 4.68 -7.81
CA ALA A 122 12.95 3.98 -9.09
C ALA A 122 14.02 2.90 -9.10
N GLY A 123 13.66 1.70 -9.52
CA GLY A 123 14.61 0.58 -9.59
C GLY A 123 13.92 -0.71 -9.98
N SER A 124 14.61 -1.81 -9.80
CA SER A 124 14.14 -3.18 -9.96
C SER A 124 14.24 -3.90 -8.61
N GLY A 125 13.91 -5.17 -8.55
CA GLY A 125 14.03 -6.00 -7.35
C GLY A 125 12.70 -6.52 -6.83
N VAL A 126 11.57 -6.17 -7.46
CA VAL A 126 10.26 -6.73 -7.13
C VAL A 126 9.64 -7.32 -8.38
N SER A 127 9.22 -8.57 -8.30
CA SER A 127 8.55 -9.26 -9.40
C SER A 127 7.42 -10.14 -8.87
N GLY A 128 6.33 -10.26 -9.63
CA GLY A 128 5.18 -11.07 -9.24
C GLY A 128 4.82 -12.09 -10.30
N PHE A 129 4.42 -13.27 -9.85
CA PHE A 129 3.92 -14.34 -10.70
C PHE A 129 2.77 -15.09 -10.04
N LYS A 130 1.98 -15.75 -10.84
CA LYS A 130 0.88 -16.59 -10.35
C LYS A 130 1.37 -18.03 -10.15
N SER A 131 1.16 -18.57 -8.95
CA SER A 131 1.45 -19.97 -8.61
C SER A 131 0.14 -20.65 -8.20
N GLY A 132 -0.42 -21.46 -9.10
CA GLY A 132 -1.78 -21.96 -8.93
C GLY A 132 -2.79 -20.82 -8.91
N ASP A 133 -3.59 -20.74 -7.85
CA ASP A 133 -4.56 -19.67 -7.65
C ASP A 133 -4.02 -18.48 -6.84
N THR A 134 -2.77 -18.55 -6.43
CA THR A 134 -2.15 -17.56 -5.54
C THR A 134 -1.12 -16.71 -6.28
N TRP A 135 -1.13 -15.41 -6.04
CA TRP A 135 -0.06 -14.53 -6.48
C TRP A 135 1.07 -14.55 -5.46
N VAL A 136 2.29 -14.74 -5.99
CA VAL A 136 3.54 -14.72 -5.22
C VAL A 136 4.40 -13.59 -5.75
N VAL A 137 5.01 -12.85 -4.84
CA VAL A 137 5.90 -11.74 -5.17
C VAL A 137 7.29 -12.05 -4.60
N ASN A 138 8.29 -12.02 -5.45
CA ASN A 138 9.68 -12.09 -5.04
C ASN A 138 10.25 -10.69 -4.90
N VAL A 139 10.93 -10.47 -3.81
CA VAL A 139 11.80 -9.31 -3.57
C VAL A 139 13.22 -9.83 -3.58
N ASP A 140 14.05 -9.35 -4.50
CA ASP A 140 15.39 -9.84 -4.74
C ASP A 140 16.36 -8.67 -4.97
N GLY A 141 17.29 -8.49 -4.04
CA GLY A 141 18.29 -7.44 -4.08
C GLY A 141 17.73 -6.02 -4.12
N LEU A 142 16.54 -5.80 -3.56
CA LEU A 142 15.88 -4.48 -3.56
C LEU A 142 16.64 -3.50 -2.66
N THR A 143 17.29 -2.50 -3.25
CA THR A 143 18.04 -1.49 -2.50
C THR A 143 17.15 -0.30 -2.14
N LEU A 144 17.04 0.02 -0.85
CA LEU A 144 16.26 1.12 -0.31
C LEU A 144 17.15 2.07 0.49
N GLY A 145 17.03 3.37 0.24
CA GLY A 145 17.67 4.41 1.05
C GLY A 145 16.80 4.83 2.24
N PRO A 146 17.39 5.31 3.33
CA PRO A 146 16.63 5.84 4.46
C PRO A 146 15.85 7.10 4.05
N THR A 147 14.62 7.23 4.57
CA THR A 147 13.71 8.35 4.22
C THR A 147 14.18 9.70 4.76
N ASP A 148 14.97 9.71 5.82
CA ASP A 148 15.56 10.90 6.41
C ASP A 148 16.89 11.32 5.77
N LEU A 149 17.32 10.61 4.71
CA LEU A 149 18.58 10.80 3.99
C LEU A 149 19.82 10.64 4.88
N SER A 150 19.68 10.04 6.05
CA SER A 150 20.78 9.75 6.97
C SER A 150 21.08 8.27 7.03
N GLY A 151 22.35 7.90 7.03
CA GLY A 151 22.77 6.51 7.11
C GLY A 151 22.95 5.84 5.75
N GLU A 152 23.22 4.54 5.79
CA GLU A 152 23.50 3.73 4.63
C GLU A 152 22.22 3.02 4.11
N PRO A 153 22.14 2.74 2.81
CA PRO A 153 21.05 1.94 2.24
C PRO A 153 21.00 0.53 2.82
N ILE A 154 19.82 -0.06 2.73
CA ILE A 154 19.60 -1.47 3.00
C ILE A 154 19.29 -2.23 1.70
N THR A 155 19.61 -3.52 1.69
CA THR A 155 19.18 -4.46 0.66
C THR A 155 18.13 -5.36 1.26
N VAL A 156 17.01 -5.54 0.55
CA VAL A 156 15.85 -6.32 1.00
C VAL A 156 15.65 -7.52 0.09
N ASP A 157 15.47 -8.70 0.68
CA ASP A 157 15.20 -9.95 0.02
C ASP A 157 14.06 -10.68 0.69
N GLY A 158 13.29 -11.45 -0.08
CA GLY A 158 12.25 -12.30 0.49
C GLY A 158 11.11 -12.62 -0.43
N THR A 159 10.04 -13.13 0.17
CA THR A 159 8.86 -13.59 -0.56
C THR A 159 7.59 -13.07 0.10
N ILE A 160 6.63 -12.71 -0.74
CA ILE A 160 5.32 -12.23 -0.32
C ILE A 160 4.25 -13.08 -1.00
N THR A 161 3.28 -13.53 -0.24
CA THR A 161 2.11 -14.25 -0.74
C THR A 161 0.88 -13.36 -0.59
N CYS A 162 0.20 -13.07 -1.70
CA CYS A 162 -0.99 -12.22 -1.69
C CYS A 162 -2.17 -12.92 -1.01
N GLY A 163 -2.84 -12.25 -0.09
CA GLY A 163 -4.06 -12.72 0.54
C GLY A 163 -5.31 -12.23 -0.19
N SER A 164 -5.34 -10.96 -0.55
CA SER A 164 -6.37 -10.37 -1.39
C SER A 164 -5.78 -9.94 -2.73
N VAL A 165 -6.54 -10.07 -3.80
CA VAL A 165 -6.11 -9.64 -5.13
C VAL A 165 -7.21 -8.82 -5.78
N ALA A 166 -6.92 -7.57 -6.12
CA ALA A 166 -7.82 -6.68 -6.84
C ALA A 166 -7.46 -6.64 -8.32
N GLY A 167 -8.46 -6.62 -9.20
CA GLY A 167 -8.28 -6.45 -10.65
C GLY A 167 -7.88 -7.72 -11.41
N ALA A 168 -8.00 -8.92 -10.83
CA ALA A 168 -7.73 -10.19 -11.48
C ALA A 168 -8.85 -10.63 -12.41
#